data_4a72f1cc1283bde40698d3c8d002dead
#
_entry.id   4a72f1cc1283bde40698d3c8d002dead
#
_cell.length_a   1.000
_cell.length_b   1.000
_cell.length_c   1.000
_cell.angle_alpha   90.00
_cell.angle_beta   90.00
_cell.angle_gamma   90.00
#
_symmetry.space_group_name_H-M   'P 1'
#
loop_
_entity.id
_entity.type
_entity.pdbx_description
1 polymer ?
#
loop_
_entity_poly.entity_id
_entity_poly.type
_entity_poly.pdbx_seq_one_letter_code
_entity_poly.pdbx_strand_id
1 'polypeptide(L)'
;CPGLKVVTPSNAYNAKGLLKSAIDDDNPVIFLENEILYSSKAEVPVDTNFEIPLGVANIALEGSDATIVTYSIMVSKALEAAKILSEEYNISIEVIDLQTIRPLDKNTIIQSIKKTNRLITVEESWPFSSIGSEIVNIVQNEAFDYLDSPIKKVNSADVPMPYSSV
;
A
#
# COMPACT_ATOMS: atom_id res chain seq x y z
N CYS A 1 -14.48 -10.86 -1.47
CA CYS A 1 -15.17 -12.07 -0.95
C CYS A 1 -14.83 -12.26 0.52
N PRO A 2 -15.82 -12.34 1.44
CA PRO A 2 -15.59 -12.69 2.84
C PRO A 2 -14.86 -14.04 2.95
N GLY A 3 -13.90 -14.13 3.89
CA GLY A 3 -13.13 -15.36 4.11
C GLY A 3 -11.89 -15.57 3.25
N LEU A 4 -11.75 -14.85 2.12
CA LEU A 4 -10.52 -14.85 1.32
C LEU A 4 -9.52 -13.85 1.90
N LYS A 5 -8.23 -14.22 1.90
CA LYS A 5 -7.14 -13.30 2.10
C LYS A 5 -6.62 -12.78 0.75
N VAL A 6 -6.16 -11.55 0.70
CA VAL A 6 -5.65 -10.92 -0.54
C VAL A 6 -4.33 -10.22 -0.24
N VAL A 7 -3.29 -10.60 -0.96
CA VAL A 7 -1.91 -10.15 -0.77
C VAL A 7 -1.39 -9.50 -2.05
N THR A 8 -0.64 -8.41 -1.92
CA THR A 8 -0.11 -7.63 -3.05
C THR A 8 1.34 -7.22 -2.78
N PRO A 9 2.34 -8.01 -3.16
CA PRO A 9 3.74 -7.65 -2.96
C PRO A 9 4.12 -6.44 -3.81
N SER A 10 4.99 -5.58 -3.27
CA SER A 10 5.51 -4.39 -3.95
C SER A 10 6.94 -4.55 -4.49
N ASN A 11 7.65 -5.60 -4.07
CA ASN A 11 9.03 -5.88 -4.47
C ASN A 11 9.39 -7.35 -4.22
N ALA A 12 10.61 -7.78 -4.62
CA ALA A 12 11.05 -9.17 -4.48
C ALA A 12 11.18 -9.64 -3.03
N TYR A 13 11.54 -8.74 -2.10
CA TYR A 13 11.59 -9.03 -0.66
C TYR A 13 10.20 -9.42 -0.14
N ASN A 14 9.21 -8.57 -0.43
CA ASN A 14 7.82 -8.80 -0.05
C ASN A 14 7.26 -10.06 -0.75
N ALA A 15 7.55 -10.23 -2.04
CA ALA A 15 7.07 -11.39 -2.79
C ALA A 15 7.52 -12.70 -2.15
N LYS A 16 8.80 -12.84 -1.76
CA LYS A 16 9.28 -14.04 -1.07
C LYS A 16 8.60 -14.26 0.28
N GLY A 17 8.62 -13.26 1.15
CA GLY A 17 8.13 -13.41 2.53
C GLY A 17 6.62 -13.62 2.60
N LEU A 18 5.86 -12.85 1.82
CA LEU A 18 4.39 -12.95 1.78
C LEU A 18 3.93 -14.25 1.09
N LEU A 19 4.64 -14.72 0.04
CA LEU A 19 4.27 -15.98 -0.63
C LEU A 19 4.43 -17.16 0.30
N LYS A 20 5.50 -17.19 1.09
CA LYS A 20 5.69 -18.23 2.10
C LYS A 20 4.57 -18.23 3.13
N SER A 21 4.28 -17.08 3.72
CA SER A 21 3.16 -16.94 4.66
C SER A 21 1.82 -17.31 4.03
N ALA A 22 1.64 -17.04 2.73
CA ALA A 22 0.42 -17.41 2.01
C ALA A 22 0.31 -18.92 1.77
N ILE A 23 1.43 -19.62 1.58
CA ILE A 23 1.47 -21.09 1.43
C ILE A 23 1.19 -21.78 2.77
N ASP A 24 1.72 -21.22 3.87
CA ASP A 24 1.59 -21.79 5.21
C ASP A 24 0.26 -21.42 5.89
N ASP A 25 -0.57 -20.59 5.26
CA ASP A 25 -1.90 -20.22 5.77
C ASP A 25 -2.95 -21.30 5.48
N ASP A 26 -3.72 -21.67 6.49
CA ASP A 26 -4.79 -22.68 6.38
C ASP A 26 -6.00 -22.23 5.54
N ASN A 27 -6.06 -20.97 5.15
CA ASN A 27 -7.17 -20.41 4.38
C ASN A 27 -6.74 -20.06 2.94
N PRO A 28 -7.68 -19.96 2.01
CA PRO A 28 -7.37 -19.52 0.64
C PRO A 28 -6.80 -18.09 0.63
N VAL A 29 -5.65 -17.93 -0.01
CA VAL A 29 -4.98 -16.65 -0.20
C VAL A 29 -4.92 -16.32 -1.68
N ILE A 30 -5.46 -15.17 -2.07
CA ILE A 30 -5.31 -14.60 -3.41
C ILE A 30 -4.03 -13.77 -3.41
N PHE A 31 -3.05 -14.20 -4.20
CA PHE A 31 -1.76 -13.53 -4.32
C PHE A 31 -1.72 -12.75 -5.64
N LEU A 32 -1.81 -11.42 -5.56
CA LEU A 32 -1.90 -10.53 -6.73
C LEU A 32 -0.53 -9.95 -7.05
N GLU A 33 0.06 -10.39 -8.14
CA GLU A 33 1.35 -9.90 -8.62
C GLU A 33 1.15 -8.90 -9.77
N ASN A 34 1.95 -7.85 -9.77
CA ASN A 34 2.03 -6.93 -10.91
C ASN A 34 3.14 -7.39 -11.86
N GLU A 35 2.81 -7.65 -13.11
CA GLU A 35 3.72 -8.19 -14.12
C GLU A 35 4.96 -7.30 -14.34
N ILE A 36 4.82 -5.98 -14.24
CA ILE A 36 5.93 -5.04 -14.40
C ILE A 36 7.01 -5.26 -13.33
N LEU A 37 6.61 -5.69 -12.13
CA LEU A 37 7.54 -5.95 -11.02
C LEU A 37 8.42 -7.18 -11.23
N TYR A 38 8.11 -8.09 -12.17
CA TYR A 38 8.93 -9.28 -12.44
C TYR A 38 10.35 -8.96 -12.92
N SER A 39 10.54 -7.79 -13.53
CA SER A 39 11.87 -7.32 -13.93
C SER A 39 12.64 -6.61 -12.83
N SER A 40 12.00 -6.29 -11.72
CA SER A 40 12.61 -5.57 -10.60
C SER A 40 13.51 -6.50 -9.79
N LYS A 41 14.58 -5.94 -9.20
CA LYS A 41 15.53 -6.66 -8.34
C LYS A 41 15.56 -5.99 -6.97
N ALA A 42 15.61 -6.81 -5.93
CA ALA A 42 15.82 -6.36 -4.55
C ALA A 42 16.68 -7.38 -3.81
N GLU A 43 17.34 -6.95 -2.74
CA GLU A 43 17.99 -7.86 -1.82
C GLU A 43 16.93 -8.69 -1.09
N VAL A 44 17.13 -10.00 -1.06
CA VAL A 44 16.19 -10.93 -0.46
C VAL A 44 16.95 -11.83 0.51
N PRO A 45 16.47 -12.01 1.77
CA PRO A 45 17.09 -12.92 2.72
C PRO A 45 17.27 -14.32 2.15
N VAL A 46 18.44 -14.91 2.37
CA VAL A 46 18.74 -16.31 1.97
C VAL A 46 18.03 -17.30 2.89
N ASP A 47 17.67 -16.87 4.08
CA ASP A 47 16.97 -17.69 5.08
C ASP A 47 15.71 -18.34 4.47
N THR A 48 15.64 -19.66 4.60
CA THR A 48 14.49 -20.47 4.17
C THR A 48 13.26 -20.26 5.05
N ASN A 49 13.40 -19.74 6.26
CA ASN A 49 12.33 -19.47 7.21
C ASN A 49 11.85 -18.01 7.16
N PHE A 50 12.40 -17.21 6.24
CA PHE A 50 11.98 -15.82 6.11
C PHE A 50 10.52 -15.71 5.65
N GLU A 51 9.69 -15.10 6.47
CA GLU A 51 8.27 -14.87 6.26
C GLU A 51 7.89 -13.44 6.62
N ILE A 52 6.83 -12.93 5.98
CA ILE A 52 6.21 -11.65 6.32
C ILE A 52 4.78 -11.93 6.76
N PRO A 53 4.36 -11.55 7.97
CA PRO A 53 3.03 -11.84 8.46
C PRO A 53 1.95 -11.18 7.62
N LEU A 54 0.88 -11.93 7.32
CA LEU A 54 -0.28 -11.42 6.60
C LEU A 54 -1.10 -10.48 7.50
N GLY A 55 -1.61 -9.40 6.93
CA GLY A 55 -2.41 -8.41 7.64
C GLY A 55 -1.59 -7.36 8.41
N VAL A 56 -0.30 -7.28 8.16
CA VAL A 56 0.60 -6.26 8.71
C VAL A 56 1.11 -5.40 7.56
N ALA A 57 0.91 -4.08 7.65
CA ALA A 57 1.46 -3.13 6.70
C ALA A 57 2.91 -2.77 7.07
N ASN A 58 3.68 -2.35 6.06
CA ASN A 58 5.05 -1.88 6.24
C ASN A 58 5.11 -0.35 6.06
N ILE A 59 5.76 0.34 6.99
CA ILE A 59 6.13 1.75 6.79
C ILE A 59 7.39 1.74 5.93
N ALA A 60 7.20 1.93 4.61
CA ALA A 60 8.28 1.91 3.63
C ALA A 60 9.16 3.17 3.69
N LEU A 61 8.60 4.26 4.18
CA LEU A 61 9.31 5.52 4.45
C LEU A 61 8.62 6.22 5.62
N GLU A 62 9.40 6.61 6.62
CA GLU A 62 8.92 7.45 7.72
C GLU A 62 8.75 8.90 7.29
N GLY A 63 7.71 9.57 7.82
CA GLY A 63 7.44 10.98 7.56
C GLY A 63 6.53 11.62 8.59
N SER A 64 6.35 12.95 8.49
CA SER A 64 5.61 13.73 9.48
C SER A 64 4.54 14.66 8.92
N ASP A 65 4.56 15.00 7.62
CA ASP A 65 3.69 16.07 7.08
C ASP A 65 2.43 15.54 6.39
N ALA A 66 2.51 14.34 5.81
CA ALA A 66 1.37 13.64 5.24
C ALA A 66 1.66 12.14 5.11
N THR A 67 0.59 11.33 5.09
CA THR A 67 0.67 9.89 4.86
C THR A 67 0.19 9.55 3.45
N ILE A 68 1.00 8.76 2.73
CA ILE A 68 0.56 8.06 1.52
C ILE A 68 0.33 6.60 1.88
N VAL A 69 -0.88 6.10 1.62
CA VAL A 69 -1.21 4.67 1.73
C VAL A 69 -1.34 4.09 0.33
N THR A 70 -0.59 3.03 0.08
CA THR A 70 -0.51 2.43 -1.25
C THR A 70 -0.16 0.94 -1.19
N TYR A 71 -0.08 0.28 -2.34
CA TYR A 71 0.27 -1.14 -2.46
C TYR A 71 0.81 -1.47 -3.86
N SER A 72 1.40 -2.66 -4.00
CA SER A 72 1.92 -3.17 -5.27
C SER A 72 2.92 -2.20 -5.93
N ILE A 73 2.88 -2.04 -7.23
CA ILE A 73 3.80 -1.19 -8.01
C ILE A 73 3.74 0.30 -7.58
N MET A 74 2.60 0.75 -7.06
CA MET A 74 2.45 2.15 -6.67
C MET A 74 3.30 2.53 -5.45
N VAL A 75 3.82 1.58 -4.69
CA VAL A 75 4.77 1.84 -3.59
C VAL A 75 6.04 2.52 -4.13
N SER A 76 6.62 2.01 -5.21
CA SER A 76 7.81 2.63 -5.82
C SER A 76 7.54 4.04 -6.31
N LYS A 77 6.36 4.28 -6.91
CA LYS A 77 5.95 5.62 -7.37
C LYS A 77 5.71 6.59 -6.22
N ALA A 78 5.13 6.12 -5.12
CA ALA A 78 4.95 6.91 -3.90
C ALA A 78 6.30 7.29 -3.27
N LEU A 79 7.27 6.37 -3.23
CA LEU A 79 8.62 6.65 -2.74
C LEU A 79 9.37 7.65 -3.61
N GLU A 80 9.26 7.55 -4.95
CA GLU A 80 9.82 8.53 -5.89
C GLU A 80 9.22 9.92 -5.64
N ALA A 81 7.89 10.01 -5.53
CA ALA A 81 7.20 11.26 -5.26
C ALA A 81 7.58 11.85 -3.88
N ALA A 82 7.67 11.02 -2.84
CA ALA A 82 8.07 11.44 -1.50
C ALA A 82 9.50 12.01 -1.50
N LYS A 83 10.41 11.40 -2.27
CA LYS A 83 11.79 11.91 -2.44
C LYS A 83 11.79 13.30 -3.08
N ILE A 84 11.07 13.51 -4.18
CA ILE A 84 10.96 14.82 -4.86
C ILE A 84 10.37 15.86 -3.90
N LEU A 85 9.31 15.52 -3.17
CA LEU A 85 8.69 16.43 -2.19
C LEU A 85 9.65 16.82 -1.07
N SER A 86 10.48 15.90 -0.61
CA SER A 86 11.50 16.19 0.40
C SER A 86 12.61 17.09 -0.15
N GLU A 87 13.14 16.80 -1.35
CA GLU A 87 14.27 17.53 -1.93
C GLU A 87 13.90 18.94 -2.42
N GLU A 88 12.72 19.10 -3.05
CA GLU A 88 12.32 20.35 -3.67
C GLU A 88 11.45 21.25 -2.77
N TYR A 89 10.64 20.63 -1.89
CA TYR A 89 9.63 21.35 -1.11
C TYR A 89 9.81 21.24 0.39
N ASN A 90 10.80 20.45 0.86
CA ASN A 90 11.05 20.16 2.27
C ASN A 90 9.80 19.58 2.99
N ILE A 91 9.06 18.73 2.29
CA ILE A 91 7.86 18.03 2.80
C ILE A 91 8.22 16.58 3.10
N SER A 92 7.97 16.16 4.35
CA SER A 92 8.26 14.81 4.86
C SER A 92 7.04 13.91 4.75
N ILE A 93 7.06 12.99 3.79
CA ILE A 93 5.95 12.06 3.53
C ILE A 93 6.21 10.71 4.17
N GLU A 94 5.25 10.20 4.93
CA GLU A 94 5.21 8.81 5.34
C GLU A 94 4.57 7.96 4.24
N VAL A 95 5.21 6.86 3.86
CA VAL A 95 4.68 5.92 2.86
C VAL A 95 4.39 4.59 3.51
N ILE A 96 3.13 4.17 3.48
CA ILE A 96 2.66 2.87 3.97
C ILE A 96 2.43 1.95 2.78
N ASP A 97 3.15 0.83 2.74
CA ASP A 97 2.90 -0.31 1.87
C ASP A 97 1.97 -1.29 2.58
N LEU A 98 0.75 -1.43 2.08
CA LEU A 98 -0.27 -2.29 2.70
C LEU A 98 0.12 -3.77 2.71
N GLN A 99 0.86 -4.25 1.72
CA GLN A 99 1.25 -5.66 1.54
C GLN A 99 0.06 -6.64 1.50
N THR A 100 -0.92 -6.42 2.36
CA THR A 100 -2.15 -7.22 2.46
C THR A 100 -3.37 -6.31 2.36
N ILE A 101 -4.22 -6.58 1.38
CA ILE A 101 -5.48 -5.86 1.21
C ILE A 101 -6.56 -6.43 2.14
N ARG A 102 -6.50 -7.74 2.38
CA ARG A 102 -7.42 -8.41 3.29
C ARG A 102 -6.70 -9.57 4.01
N PRO A 103 -6.63 -9.52 5.36
CA PRO A 103 -7.09 -8.44 6.23
C PRO A 103 -6.28 -7.14 6.05
N LEU A 104 -6.94 -5.99 6.21
CA LEU A 104 -6.30 -4.69 6.12
C LEU A 104 -5.75 -4.28 7.51
N ASP A 105 -4.50 -3.80 7.54
CA ASP A 105 -3.90 -3.23 8.76
C ASP A 105 -4.41 -1.80 9.01
N LYS A 106 -5.61 -1.70 9.57
CA LYS A 106 -6.21 -0.43 9.94
C LYS A 106 -5.40 0.32 10.99
N ASN A 107 -4.80 -0.41 11.92
CA ASN A 107 -4.10 0.20 13.04
C ASN A 107 -2.90 1.03 12.57
N THR A 108 -2.07 0.48 11.69
CA THR A 108 -0.93 1.21 11.11
C THR A 108 -1.38 2.47 10.38
N ILE A 109 -2.45 2.39 9.58
CA ILE A 109 -3.02 3.56 8.89
C ILE A 109 -3.46 4.62 9.89
N ILE A 110 -4.25 4.25 10.90
CA ILE A 110 -4.79 5.18 11.90
C ILE A 110 -3.66 5.84 12.72
N GLN A 111 -2.64 5.09 13.13
CA GLN A 111 -1.51 5.65 13.88
C GLN A 111 -0.71 6.65 13.03
N SER A 112 -0.50 6.35 11.75
CA SER A 112 0.15 7.27 10.82
C SER A 112 -0.64 8.58 10.68
N ILE A 113 -1.96 8.49 10.50
CA ILE A 113 -2.81 9.68 10.37
C ILE A 113 -2.81 10.53 11.65
N LYS A 114 -2.79 9.92 12.81
CA LYS A 114 -2.66 10.65 14.09
C LYS A 114 -1.34 11.41 14.20
N LYS A 115 -0.31 10.97 13.51
CA LYS A 115 1.00 11.62 13.45
C LYS A 115 1.05 12.74 12.39
N THR A 116 0.52 12.47 11.19
CA THR A 116 0.71 13.33 10.01
C THR A 116 -0.47 14.25 9.69
N ASN A 117 -1.66 13.96 10.20
CA ASN A 117 -2.92 14.69 10.05
C ASN A 117 -3.43 14.82 8.60
N ARG A 118 -2.79 14.17 7.61
CA ARG A 118 -3.14 14.24 6.19
C ARG A 118 -3.00 12.87 5.53
N LEU A 119 -4.01 12.51 4.75
CA LEU A 119 -4.03 11.22 4.05
C LEU A 119 -4.18 11.39 2.55
N ILE A 120 -3.36 10.64 1.82
CA ILE A 120 -3.44 10.44 0.38
C ILE A 120 -3.47 8.93 0.14
N THR A 121 -4.45 8.43 -0.61
CA THR A 121 -4.41 7.04 -1.12
C THR A 121 -3.94 7.05 -2.56
N VAL A 122 -3.03 6.14 -2.91
CA VAL A 122 -2.46 6.04 -4.26
C VAL A 122 -2.61 4.62 -4.75
N GLU A 123 -3.32 4.42 -5.86
CA GLU A 123 -3.60 3.10 -6.40
C GLU A 123 -3.78 3.12 -7.93
N GLU A 124 -3.43 2.03 -8.58
CA GLU A 124 -3.57 1.86 -10.03
C GLU A 124 -5.02 1.75 -10.50
N SER A 125 -5.93 1.35 -9.62
CA SER A 125 -7.34 1.16 -9.93
C SER A 125 -8.07 2.48 -10.21
N TRP A 126 -9.22 2.38 -10.88
CA TRP A 126 -10.15 3.51 -11.01
C TRP A 126 -10.75 3.91 -9.63
N PRO A 127 -11.28 5.15 -9.51
CA PRO A 127 -11.68 5.69 -8.20
C PRO A 127 -12.94 5.07 -7.59
N PHE A 128 -13.81 4.45 -8.41
CA PHE A 128 -15.08 3.90 -7.93
C PHE A 128 -14.86 2.54 -7.24
N SER A 129 -15.39 2.38 -6.02
CA SER A 129 -15.31 1.15 -5.22
C SER A 129 -13.89 0.58 -5.05
N SER A 130 -12.89 1.44 -5.04
CA SER A 130 -11.49 1.07 -4.87
C SER A 130 -11.13 0.82 -3.40
N ILE A 131 -9.97 0.23 -3.15
CA ILE A 131 -9.43 0.04 -1.79
C ILE A 131 -9.26 1.37 -1.07
N GLY A 132 -8.81 2.41 -1.79
CA GLY A 132 -8.76 3.77 -1.25
C GLY A 132 -10.11 4.28 -0.75
N SER A 133 -11.22 3.87 -1.35
CA SER A 133 -12.55 4.23 -0.87
C SER A 133 -12.88 3.57 0.48
N GLU A 134 -12.45 2.32 0.69
CA GLU A 134 -12.59 1.64 1.98
C GLU A 134 -11.69 2.28 3.04
N ILE A 135 -10.46 2.64 2.69
CA ILE A 135 -9.54 3.36 3.60
C ILE A 135 -10.14 4.71 4.01
N VAL A 136 -10.70 5.46 3.07
CA VAL A 136 -11.42 6.73 3.37
C VAL A 136 -12.55 6.49 4.36
N ASN A 137 -13.37 5.45 4.16
CA ASN A 137 -14.46 5.11 5.06
C ASN A 137 -13.94 4.76 6.48
N ILE A 138 -12.89 3.96 6.59
CA ILE A 138 -12.28 3.60 7.87
C ILE A 138 -11.77 4.86 8.60
N VAL A 139 -11.01 5.70 7.92
CA VAL A 139 -10.41 6.90 8.50
C VAL A 139 -11.49 7.92 8.89
N GLN A 140 -12.54 8.06 8.08
CA GLN A 140 -13.67 8.92 8.39
C GLN A 140 -14.38 8.49 9.68
N ASN A 141 -14.44 7.20 9.98
CA ASN A 141 -15.10 6.68 11.17
C ASN A 141 -14.17 6.62 12.40
N GLU A 142 -12.87 6.39 12.21
CA GLU A 142 -11.97 6.07 13.32
C GLU A 142 -10.91 7.16 13.60
N ALA A 143 -10.69 8.11 12.68
CA ALA A 143 -9.64 9.13 12.79
C ALA A 143 -10.02 10.50 12.20
N PHE A 144 -11.29 10.79 11.99
CA PHE A 144 -11.75 12.06 11.41
C PHE A 144 -11.21 13.28 12.15
N ASP A 145 -11.25 13.27 13.49
CA ASP A 145 -10.83 14.39 14.33
C ASP A 145 -9.33 14.74 14.24
N TYR A 146 -8.54 13.86 13.60
CA TYR A 146 -7.11 14.08 13.36
C TYR A 146 -6.82 14.66 11.98
N LEU A 147 -7.79 14.78 11.09
CA LEU A 147 -7.56 15.26 9.72
C LEU A 147 -7.56 16.78 9.66
N ASP A 148 -6.48 17.36 9.13
CA ASP A 148 -6.35 18.79 8.83
C ASP A 148 -6.93 19.18 7.46
N SER A 149 -7.18 18.22 6.60
CA SER A 149 -7.66 18.43 5.23
C SER A 149 -8.47 17.25 4.72
N PRO A 150 -9.31 17.45 3.69
CA PRO A 150 -9.99 16.34 3.01
C PRO A 150 -8.98 15.32 2.48
N ILE A 151 -9.30 14.05 2.66
CA ILE A 151 -8.51 12.94 2.12
C ILE A 151 -8.45 13.04 0.59
N LYS A 152 -7.26 12.86 0.01
CA LYS A 152 -7.06 12.83 -1.44
C LYS A 152 -6.89 11.40 -1.93
N LYS A 153 -7.54 11.09 -3.04
CA LYS A 153 -7.37 9.83 -3.76
C LYS A 153 -6.69 10.10 -5.09
N VAL A 154 -5.60 9.40 -5.35
CA VAL A 154 -4.88 9.40 -6.62
C VAL A 154 -5.09 8.04 -7.26
N ASN A 155 -5.84 7.99 -8.34
CA ASN A 155 -6.27 6.80 -9.05
C ASN A 155 -5.97 6.94 -10.55
N SER A 156 -6.06 5.84 -11.30
CA SER A 156 -6.14 5.92 -12.75
C SER A 156 -7.46 6.58 -13.19
N ALA A 157 -7.54 6.94 -14.46
CA ALA A 157 -8.81 7.39 -15.05
C ALA A 157 -9.88 6.29 -14.94
N ASP A 158 -11.13 6.70 -14.86
CA ASP A 158 -12.29 5.77 -14.83
C ASP A 158 -12.60 5.26 -16.26
N VAL A 159 -11.65 4.51 -16.80
CA VAL A 159 -11.70 3.89 -18.12
C VAL A 159 -11.06 2.49 -18.05
N PRO A 160 -11.36 1.59 -19.00
CA PRO A 160 -10.66 0.31 -19.08
C PRO A 160 -9.14 0.52 -19.16
N MET A 161 -8.38 -0.26 -18.37
CA MET A 161 -6.94 -0.17 -18.33
C MET A 161 -6.35 -0.50 -19.72
N PRO A 162 -5.49 0.35 -20.31
CA PRO A 162 -4.86 0.04 -21.59
C PRO A 162 -3.88 -1.12 -21.42
N TYR A 163 -3.90 -2.07 -22.35
CA TYR A 163 -2.99 -3.22 -22.33
C TYR A 163 -1.76 -2.99 -23.21
N SER A 164 -1.86 -2.20 -24.25
CA SER A 164 -0.74 -1.89 -25.15
C SER A 164 -0.49 -0.39 -25.27
N SER A 165 0.75 -0.01 -25.53
CA SER A 165 1.07 1.34 -26.00
C SER A 165 0.43 1.51 -27.39
N VAL A 166 -0.57 2.35 -27.50
CA VAL A 166 -1.09 2.83 -28.79
C VAL A 166 -0.37 4.12 -29.13
#